data_6c94ae63a49211deb2cdc3c551385147
#
_entry.id   6c94ae63a49211deb2cdc3c551385147
#
_cell.length_a   1.000
_cell.length_b   1.000
_cell.length_c   1.000
_cell.angle_alpha   90.00
_cell.angle_beta   90.00
_cell.angle_gamma   90.00
#
_symmetry.space_group_name_H-M   'P 1'
#
loop_
_entity.id
_entity.type
_entity.pdbx_description
1 polymer ?
#
loop_
_entity_poly.entity_id
_entity_poly.type
_entity_poly.pdbx_seq_one_letter_code
_entity_poly.pdbx_strand_id
1 'polypeptide(L)'
;MMEGLVSLKATPKISFRSPPSVFHRPCLSIRPFMNPLGANRHSAASIRAQQPDAKDGSALVSTVSVENKEISELKVKEWEVGMFQEEVAASQGIRIRRRPPTGPPLHYVGPFEFRIQNEGNTPRNILEEIIWHKDTEISQMKERQPLSLLKKALENAPPTRDFVGALKEANHRTGLPGLIAEVKKASPSRGILREDFDPVEIALAYENGGAACLSVLTDEKFFKGSFSNLEAIRNAGVQCPLLCKEFIIDAWQIYYARIKGADAVLLIAAVLPDLDIKYMTKICKMLGLAALLEVHDEREMDRVLGIEGIELIGINNRNLETFDVDISNTRKLLEGARGQLISQKGIIVVGESGLFTPDDIAYVQEAGVKAVLVGESIVKQKDPRLGISGLFGKDILVSS
;
A
#
# COMPACT_ATOMS: atom_id res chain seq x y z
N MET A 1 -51.23 6.20 45.32
CA MET A 1 -50.76 5.79 46.66
C MET A 1 -49.42 5.12 46.51
N MET A 2 -48.50 5.60 47.30
CA MET A 2 -47.15 5.13 47.65
C MET A 2 -46.04 5.42 46.68
N GLU A 3 -45.31 6.40 47.09
CA GLU A 3 -43.96 6.80 46.85
C GLU A 3 -42.94 5.73 47.21
N GLY A 4 -41.81 5.71 46.50
CA GLY A 4 -40.63 4.95 46.82
C GLY A 4 -39.37 5.69 46.42
N LEU A 5 -38.85 6.51 47.33
CA LEU A 5 -37.55 7.13 47.25
C LEU A 5 -36.43 6.09 47.15
N VAL A 6 -35.48 6.24 46.23
CA VAL A 6 -34.21 5.57 46.26
C VAL A 6 -33.06 6.55 46.25
N SER A 7 -32.28 6.41 47.30
CA SER A 7 -31.10 7.13 47.77
C SER A 7 -29.95 7.24 46.77
N LEU A 8 -29.42 8.45 46.63
CA LEU A 8 -28.14 8.79 46.04
C LEU A 8 -26.97 8.28 46.91
N LYS A 9 -26.12 7.41 46.41
CA LYS A 9 -24.83 7.09 47.02
C LYS A 9 -23.72 7.90 46.37
N ALA A 10 -22.99 8.61 47.21
CA ALA A 10 -21.84 9.46 46.91
C ALA A 10 -20.63 8.64 46.39
N THR A 11 -19.97 9.18 45.38
CA THR A 11 -18.66 8.71 44.89
C THR A 11 -17.51 9.28 45.73
N PRO A 12 -16.46 8.51 46.02
CA PRO A 12 -15.29 9.02 46.75
C PRO A 12 -14.34 9.80 45.84
N LYS A 13 -13.89 10.95 46.32
CA LYS A 13 -12.84 11.79 45.72
C LYS A 13 -11.50 11.07 45.88
N ILE A 14 -10.81 10.81 44.76
CA ILE A 14 -9.41 10.39 44.76
C ILE A 14 -8.52 11.61 44.69
N SER A 15 -7.70 11.78 45.74
CA SER A 15 -6.70 12.83 45.91
C SER A 15 -5.44 12.45 45.13
N PHE A 16 -5.00 13.30 44.20
CA PHE A 16 -3.70 13.19 43.56
C PHE A 16 -2.62 13.79 44.47
N ARG A 17 -1.67 12.96 44.87
CA ARG A 17 -0.40 13.38 45.48
C ARG A 17 0.65 13.49 44.35
N SER A 18 1.29 14.66 44.32
CA SER A 18 2.45 14.96 43.46
C SER A 18 3.69 14.20 43.92
N PRO A 19 4.56 13.71 43.02
CA PRO A 19 5.87 13.17 43.42
C PRO A 19 6.91 14.29 43.57
N PRO A 20 7.97 14.07 44.38
CA PRO A 20 8.95 15.10 44.73
C PRO A 20 10.01 15.27 43.62
N SER A 21 10.49 16.52 43.58
CA SER A 21 11.58 17.02 42.76
C SER A 21 12.97 16.52 43.24
N VAL A 22 13.92 16.59 42.27
CA VAL A 22 15.36 16.81 42.44
C VAL A 22 16.25 15.58 42.41
N PHE A 23 17.01 15.46 41.34
CA PHE A 23 18.46 15.18 41.43
C PHE A 23 19.23 15.94 40.37
N HIS A 24 20.05 16.89 40.81
CA HIS A 24 21.11 17.53 40.04
C HIS A 24 22.21 16.52 39.72
N ARG A 25 22.73 16.54 38.52
CA ARG A 25 24.04 15.99 38.17
C ARG A 25 24.91 17.07 37.54
N PRO A 26 26.21 17.09 37.81
CA PRO A 26 27.09 18.20 37.47
C PRO A 26 27.58 18.16 36.03
N CYS A 27 27.75 19.35 35.46
CA CYS A 27 28.46 19.62 34.22
C CYS A 27 29.91 19.12 34.27
N LEU A 28 30.28 18.29 33.29
CA LEU A 28 31.67 18.09 32.93
C LEU A 28 32.01 18.92 31.69
N SER A 29 32.89 19.89 31.92
CA SER A 29 33.47 20.77 30.93
C SER A 29 34.48 19.97 30.06
N ILE A 30 34.29 19.95 28.75
CA ILE A 30 35.29 19.51 27.81
C ILE A 30 35.85 20.72 27.07
N ARG A 31 37.16 20.94 27.24
CA ARG A 31 37.93 21.97 26.56
C ARG A 31 38.13 21.63 25.08
N PRO A 32 38.24 22.65 24.19
CA PRO A 32 38.51 22.42 22.79
C PRO A 32 40.02 22.18 22.53
N PHE A 33 40.31 21.21 21.69
CA PHE A 33 41.65 21.05 21.11
C PHE A 33 41.74 21.86 19.82
N MET A 34 42.77 22.73 19.78
CA MET A 34 43.17 23.53 18.62
C MET A 34 44.01 22.67 17.64
N ASN A 35 43.77 22.95 16.35
CA ASN A 35 44.61 22.57 15.21
C ASN A 35 46.01 23.17 15.25
N PRO A 36 46.96 22.61 14.50
CA PRO A 36 47.59 23.48 13.52
C PRO A 36 47.70 22.93 12.07
N LEU A 37 47.64 23.91 11.21
CA LEU A 37 47.90 23.94 9.77
C LEU A 37 49.19 23.21 9.31
N GLY A 38 49.12 22.56 8.13
CA GLY A 38 50.27 22.16 7.34
C GLY A 38 49.86 22.03 5.87
N ALA A 39 50.20 23.04 5.10
CA ALA A 39 50.08 23.04 3.64
C ALA A 39 51.19 22.21 3.01
N ASN A 40 50.87 21.44 1.98
CA ASN A 40 51.88 21.12 0.94
C ASN A 40 51.18 20.87 -0.41
N ARG A 41 51.61 21.70 -1.39
CA ARG A 41 51.38 21.54 -2.83
C ARG A 41 52.43 20.54 -3.38
N HIS A 42 52.03 19.66 -4.29
CA HIS A 42 52.85 19.17 -5.43
C HIS A 42 51.89 18.42 -6.37
N SER A 43 51.75 18.95 -7.52
CA SER A 43 52.32 18.73 -8.87
C SER A 43 51.73 17.50 -9.60
N ALA A 44 51.11 17.87 -10.73
CA ALA A 44 50.59 16.96 -11.75
C ALA A 44 51.72 16.17 -12.42
N ALA A 45 51.48 14.86 -12.61
CA ALA A 45 52.24 14.05 -13.55
C ALA A 45 51.26 13.35 -14.49
N SER A 46 51.33 13.70 -15.75
CA SER A 46 50.67 13.04 -16.87
C SER A 46 51.39 11.73 -17.18
N ILE A 47 50.67 10.63 -17.18
CA ILE A 47 51.15 9.35 -17.74
C ILE A 47 50.31 9.04 -18.98
N ARG A 48 50.96 9.14 -20.15
CA ARG A 48 50.55 8.54 -21.40
C ARG A 48 50.72 7.03 -21.31
N ALA A 49 49.68 6.28 -21.50
CA ALA A 49 49.75 4.85 -21.76
C ALA A 49 49.39 4.56 -23.21
N GLN A 50 50.25 3.80 -23.85
CA GLN A 50 50.20 3.32 -25.21
C GLN A 50 49.12 2.24 -25.36
N GLN A 51 48.47 2.22 -26.51
CA GLN A 51 47.66 1.11 -26.98
C GLN A 51 48.53 -0.07 -27.41
N PRO A 52 48.02 -1.27 -27.28
CA PRO A 52 48.32 -2.33 -28.24
C PRO A 52 47.02 -2.79 -28.98
N ASP A 53 47.29 -3.19 -30.20
CA ASP A 53 46.34 -3.54 -31.26
C ASP A 53 45.46 -4.78 -30.99
N ALA A 54 44.39 -4.81 -31.75
CA ALA A 54 43.32 -5.81 -31.81
C ALA A 54 43.73 -7.22 -32.22
N LYS A 55 43.02 -8.22 -31.71
CA LYS A 55 42.30 -9.23 -32.51
C LYS A 55 41.42 -10.16 -31.67
N ASP A 56 40.21 -10.31 -32.18
CA ASP A 56 39.24 -11.43 -32.14
C ASP A 56 38.90 -12.16 -30.82
N GLY A 57 37.58 -12.15 -30.54
CA GLY A 57 36.94 -13.04 -29.57
C GLY A 57 35.51 -12.64 -29.20
N SER A 58 34.57 -13.06 -30.04
CA SER A 58 33.13 -12.88 -30.01
C SER A 58 32.42 -12.97 -28.65
N ALA A 59 31.42 -12.14 -28.51
CA ALA A 59 30.08 -12.37 -27.94
C ALA A 59 29.97 -13.09 -26.59
N LEU A 60 30.05 -12.33 -25.48
CA LEU A 60 29.41 -12.68 -24.19
C LEU A 60 29.43 -11.53 -23.15
N VAL A 61 29.42 -10.26 -23.57
CA VAL A 61 29.54 -9.10 -22.64
C VAL A 61 28.32 -8.17 -22.64
N SER A 62 27.22 -8.49 -23.31
CA SER A 62 26.09 -7.53 -23.42
C SER A 62 24.97 -7.68 -22.37
N THR A 63 24.92 -8.77 -21.62
CA THR A 63 23.84 -8.97 -20.63
C THR A 63 24.15 -8.40 -19.24
N VAL A 64 25.39 -8.45 -18.79
CA VAL A 64 25.78 -7.99 -17.44
C VAL A 64 25.81 -6.46 -17.33
N SER A 65 26.05 -5.74 -18.42
CA SER A 65 26.14 -4.28 -18.41
C SER A 65 24.76 -3.60 -18.37
N VAL A 66 23.71 -4.23 -18.89
CA VAL A 66 22.35 -3.70 -18.87
C VAL A 66 21.73 -3.84 -17.49
N GLU A 67 21.90 -5.00 -16.84
CA GLU A 67 21.39 -5.21 -15.48
C GLU A 67 22.06 -4.27 -14.45
N ASN A 68 23.37 -4.06 -14.55
CA ASN A 68 24.07 -3.13 -13.66
C ASN A 68 23.68 -1.67 -13.86
N LYS A 69 23.33 -1.27 -15.09
CA LYS A 69 22.87 0.09 -15.37
C LYS A 69 21.44 0.32 -14.85
N GLU A 70 20.54 -0.66 -15.01
CA GLU A 70 19.18 -0.58 -14.46
C GLU A 70 19.16 -0.58 -12.93
N ILE A 71 20.01 -1.38 -12.28
CA ILE A 71 20.17 -1.40 -10.82
C ILE A 71 20.76 -0.07 -10.31
N SER A 72 21.68 0.53 -11.05
CA SER A 72 22.27 1.84 -10.71
C SER A 72 21.24 2.97 -10.86
N GLU A 73 20.46 2.99 -11.94
CA GLU A 73 19.38 3.96 -12.15
C GLU A 73 18.25 3.81 -11.11
N LEU A 74 17.94 2.58 -10.68
CA LEU A 74 16.98 2.34 -9.61
C LEU A 74 17.47 2.89 -8.27
N LYS A 75 18.75 2.72 -7.93
CA LYS A 75 19.33 3.27 -6.68
C LYS A 75 19.35 4.80 -6.64
N VAL A 76 19.66 5.44 -7.76
CA VAL A 76 19.62 6.91 -7.88
C VAL A 76 18.19 7.42 -7.70
N LYS A 77 17.20 6.74 -8.29
CA LYS A 77 15.77 7.11 -8.14
C LYS A 77 15.22 6.88 -6.73
N GLU A 78 15.67 5.86 -6.01
CA GLU A 78 15.34 5.69 -4.59
C GLU A 78 15.74 6.90 -3.74
N TRP A 79 16.90 7.47 -4.04
CA TRP A 79 17.40 8.64 -3.34
C TRP A 79 16.64 9.92 -3.72
N GLU A 80 16.35 10.12 -5.00
CA GLU A 80 15.59 11.28 -5.52
C GLU A 80 14.16 11.30 -4.97
N VAL A 81 13.49 10.15 -4.92
CA VAL A 81 12.13 10.01 -4.36
C VAL A 81 12.08 10.39 -2.88
N GLY A 82 13.14 10.10 -2.11
CA GLY A 82 13.22 10.47 -0.69
C GLY A 82 13.36 11.97 -0.42
N MET A 83 13.92 12.75 -1.33
CA MET A 83 14.26 14.15 -1.10
C MET A 83 13.14 15.16 -1.44
N PHE A 84 12.23 14.85 -2.36
CA PHE A 84 11.27 15.81 -2.92
C PHE A 84 9.79 15.43 -2.67
N GLN A 85 9.51 14.53 -1.75
CA GLN A 85 8.18 13.92 -1.61
C GLN A 85 7.04 14.91 -1.35
N GLU A 86 7.23 15.92 -0.51
CA GLU A 86 6.12 16.82 -0.15
C GLU A 86 5.81 17.85 -1.24
N GLU A 87 6.82 18.46 -1.84
CA GLU A 87 6.61 19.47 -2.90
C GLU A 87 6.03 18.83 -4.16
N VAL A 88 6.56 17.68 -4.56
CA VAL A 88 6.05 16.91 -5.70
C VAL A 88 4.63 16.41 -5.43
N ALA A 89 4.36 15.89 -4.24
CA ALA A 89 3.03 15.46 -3.86
C ALA A 89 2.01 16.61 -3.90
N ALA A 90 2.35 17.77 -3.35
CA ALA A 90 1.51 18.95 -3.37
C ALA A 90 1.22 19.45 -4.80
N SER A 91 2.23 19.46 -5.68
CA SER A 91 2.07 19.84 -7.08
C SER A 91 1.12 18.92 -7.85
N GLN A 92 1.05 17.64 -7.47
CA GLN A 92 0.14 16.64 -8.03
C GLN A 92 -1.22 16.59 -7.32
N GLY A 93 -1.44 17.49 -6.34
CA GLY A 93 -2.70 17.61 -5.59
C GLY A 93 -2.95 16.52 -4.58
N ILE A 94 -1.91 15.83 -4.16
CA ILE A 94 -1.97 14.89 -3.05
C ILE A 94 -2.15 15.71 -1.77
N ARG A 95 -3.24 15.48 -1.06
CA ARG A 95 -3.60 16.23 0.16
C ARG A 95 -3.03 15.61 1.43
N ILE A 96 -2.57 14.37 1.35
CA ILE A 96 -2.01 13.65 2.49
C ILE A 96 -0.58 14.09 2.75
N ARG A 97 -0.34 14.68 3.91
CA ARG A 97 1.01 15.07 4.35
C ARG A 97 1.79 13.85 4.82
N ARG A 98 3.09 13.86 4.57
CA ARG A 98 4.01 12.92 5.21
C ARG A 98 4.25 13.29 6.67
N ARG A 99 4.61 12.31 7.48
CA ARG A 99 4.98 12.56 8.88
C ARG A 99 6.22 13.46 8.94
N PRO A 100 6.17 14.59 9.67
CA PRO A 100 7.35 15.41 9.85
C PRO A 100 8.49 14.63 10.53
N PRO A 101 9.76 14.91 10.17
CA PRO A 101 10.90 14.28 10.83
C PRO A 101 10.86 14.51 12.34
N THR A 102 10.98 13.45 13.12
CA THR A 102 11.09 13.51 14.57
C THR A 102 12.56 13.57 14.97
N GLY A 103 13.12 14.72 15.10
CA GLY A 103 14.50 14.92 15.51
C GLY A 103 15.21 16.03 14.75
N PRO A 104 16.46 16.31 15.10
CA PRO A 104 17.21 17.34 14.41
C PRO A 104 17.45 16.94 12.95
N PRO A 105 17.21 17.86 12.00
CA PRO A 105 17.65 17.63 10.63
C PRO A 105 19.17 17.43 10.60
N LEU A 106 19.64 16.56 9.73
CA LEU A 106 21.07 16.26 9.60
C LEU A 106 21.93 17.49 9.25
N HIS A 107 21.33 18.49 8.61
CA HIS A 107 21.98 19.73 8.20
C HIS A 107 21.31 20.98 8.81
N TYR A 108 20.95 20.88 10.07
CA TYR A 108 20.29 21.98 10.72
C TYR A 108 21.24 23.14 11.03
N VAL A 109 20.93 24.32 10.49
CA VAL A 109 21.62 25.58 10.77
C VAL A 109 20.58 26.61 11.19
N GLY A 110 20.50 26.91 12.49
CA GLY A 110 19.60 27.92 13.00
C GLY A 110 19.04 27.66 14.40
N PRO A 111 18.25 28.59 14.94
CA PRO A 111 17.70 28.48 16.28
C PRO A 111 16.70 27.32 16.38
N PHE A 112 16.69 26.70 17.56
CA PHE A 112 15.87 25.51 17.84
C PHE A 112 14.39 25.81 17.91
N GLU A 113 14.01 27.05 18.09
CA GLU A 113 12.65 27.54 18.26
C GLU A 113 11.72 27.12 17.11
N PHE A 114 12.25 27.02 15.91
CA PHE A 114 11.49 26.63 14.73
C PHE A 114 11.03 25.18 14.70
N ARG A 115 11.47 24.38 15.66
CA ARG A 115 11.08 22.97 15.77
C ARG A 115 10.02 22.71 16.80
N ILE A 116 9.86 23.64 17.70
CA ILE A 116 8.99 23.48 18.87
C ILE A 116 7.55 23.44 18.43
N GLN A 117 7.24 24.17 17.39
CA GLN A 117 5.86 24.38 17.01
C GLN A 117 5.38 23.27 16.12
N ASN A 118 5.13 22.18 16.75
CA ASN A 118 4.51 21.01 16.16
C ASN A 118 3.00 21.16 15.97
N GLU A 119 2.49 22.36 15.74
CA GLU A 119 1.08 22.56 15.42
C GLU A 119 0.65 21.73 14.21
N GLY A 120 1.57 21.47 13.29
CA GLY A 120 1.37 20.59 12.17
C GLY A 120 1.71 19.11 12.40
N ASN A 121 2.17 18.71 13.60
CA ASN A 121 2.63 17.34 13.87
C ASN A 121 1.52 16.44 14.41
N THR A 122 0.31 16.69 14.00
CA THR A 122 -0.86 15.85 14.24
C THR A 122 -1.51 15.50 12.90
N PRO A 123 -1.97 14.27 12.73
CA PRO A 123 -2.71 13.90 11.52
C PRO A 123 -4.04 14.65 11.46
N ARG A 124 -4.41 15.16 10.29
CA ARG A 124 -5.65 15.92 10.07
C ARG A 124 -6.87 15.03 9.82
N ASN A 125 -6.64 13.82 9.36
CA ASN A 125 -7.67 12.83 9.08
C ASN A 125 -7.12 11.42 9.30
N ILE A 126 -8.00 10.43 9.22
CA ILE A 126 -7.65 9.02 9.47
C ILE A 126 -6.62 8.49 8.46
N LEU A 127 -6.66 8.92 7.21
CA LEU A 127 -5.69 8.45 6.21
C LEU A 127 -4.29 8.96 6.53
N GLU A 128 -4.13 10.23 6.94
CA GLU A 128 -2.85 10.75 7.44
C GLU A 128 -2.38 9.98 8.68
N GLU A 129 -3.29 9.68 9.62
CA GLU A 129 -2.95 8.89 10.80
C GLU A 129 -2.42 7.51 10.43
N ILE A 130 -3.08 6.83 9.49
CA ILE A 130 -2.66 5.53 8.99
C ILE A 130 -1.27 5.62 8.34
N ILE A 131 -1.05 6.58 7.44
CA ILE A 131 0.22 6.76 6.74
C ILE A 131 1.36 7.12 7.69
N TRP A 132 1.14 8.00 8.67
CA TRP A 132 2.15 8.37 9.65
C TRP A 132 2.53 7.21 10.57
N HIS A 133 1.54 6.39 10.96
CA HIS A 133 1.80 5.17 11.69
C HIS A 133 2.59 4.17 10.83
N LYS A 134 2.18 3.99 9.57
CA LYS A 134 2.81 3.06 8.63
C LYS A 134 4.28 3.43 8.39
N ASP A 135 4.62 4.70 8.26
CA ASP A 135 6.00 5.17 8.14
C ASP A 135 6.88 4.72 9.32
N THR A 136 6.36 4.82 10.55
CA THR A 136 7.06 4.34 11.74
C THR A 136 7.18 2.82 11.76
N GLU A 137 6.09 2.11 11.46
CA GLU A 137 6.02 0.65 11.42
C GLU A 137 7.03 0.07 10.41
N ILE A 138 7.02 0.58 9.18
CA ILE A 138 7.91 0.11 8.12
C ILE A 138 9.37 0.40 8.43
N SER A 139 9.68 1.56 9.02
CA SER A 139 11.04 1.87 9.46
C SER A 139 11.55 0.82 10.44
N GLN A 140 10.75 0.44 11.44
CA GLN A 140 11.11 -0.60 12.41
C GLN A 140 11.21 -2.00 11.77
N MET A 141 10.34 -2.32 10.82
CA MET A 141 10.39 -3.59 10.10
C MET A 141 11.66 -3.69 9.24
N LYS A 142 12.07 -2.61 8.56
CA LYS A 142 13.30 -2.53 7.76
C LYS A 142 14.56 -2.74 8.61
N GLU A 143 14.58 -2.22 9.84
CA GLU A 143 15.71 -2.46 10.78
C GLU A 143 15.81 -3.94 11.17
N ARG A 144 14.67 -4.59 11.44
CA ARG A 144 14.64 -6.02 11.82
C ARG A 144 14.91 -6.95 10.64
N GLN A 145 14.45 -6.57 9.46
CA GLN A 145 14.53 -7.38 8.25
C GLN A 145 14.96 -6.52 7.05
N PRO A 146 16.26 -6.25 6.90
CA PRO A 146 16.81 -5.44 5.80
C PRO A 146 16.45 -6.00 4.42
N LEU A 147 16.37 -5.12 3.41
CA LEU A 147 16.02 -5.49 2.03
C LEU A 147 16.91 -6.60 1.45
N SER A 148 18.17 -6.65 1.85
CA SER A 148 19.11 -7.72 1.43
C SER A 148 18.63 -9.12 1.85
N LEU A 149 18.03 -9.25 3.02
CA LEU A 149 17.45 -10.52 3.48
C LEU A 149 16.20 -10.89 2.69
N LEU A 150 15.36 -9.90 2.35
CA LEU A 150 14.18 -10.14 1.51
C LEU A 150 14.59 -10.61 0.11
N LYS A 151 15.59 -9.95 -0.51
CA LYS A 151 16.11 -10.34 -1.82
C LYS A 151 16.62 -11.78 -1.83
N LYS A 152 17.32 -12.19 -0.78
CA LYS A 152 17.78 -13.58 -0.61
C LYS A 152 16.61 -14.56 -0.44
N ALA A 153 15.58 -14.19 0.33
CA ALA A 153 14.38 -15.01 0.51
C ALA A 153 13.59 -15.21 -0.79
N LEU A 154 13.62 -14.22 -1.69
CA LEU A 154 12.95 -14.29 -2.99
C LEU A 154 13.51 -15.38 -3.91
N GLU A 155 14.79 -15.75 -3.77
CA GLU A 155 15.42 -16.81 -4.57
C GLU A 155 14.69 -18.16 -4.41
N ASN A 156 14.04 -18.37 -3.27
CA ASN A 156 13.29 -19.59 -2.95
C ASN A 156 11.77 -19.37 -2.94
N ALA A 157 11.28 -18.19 -3.31
CA ALA A 157 9.86 -17.91 -3.33
C ALA A 157 9.19 -18.63 -4.51
N PRO A 158 8.04 -19.29 -4.30
CA PRO A 158 7.29 -19.91 -5.40
C PRO A 158 6.87 -18.85 -6.44
N PRO A 159 6.64 -19.25 -7.71
CA PRO A 159 6.19 -18.30 -8.73
C PRO A 159 4.87 -17.65 -8.32
N THR A 160 4.66 -16.40 -8.80
CA THR A 160 3.38 -15.72 -8.65
C THR A 160 2.31 -16.37 -9.53
N ARG A 161 1.06 -16.24 -9.11
CA ARG A 161 -0.10 -16.60 -9.90
C ARG A 161 -0.56 -15.41 -10.73
N ASP A 162 -1.17 -15.69 -11.88
CA ASP A 162 -1.67 -14.62 -12.77
C ASP A 162 -2.95 -13.99 -12.23
N PHE A 163 -2.80 -12.90 -11.49
CA PHE A 163 -3.90 -12.16 -10.90
C PHE A 163 -4.80 -11.50 -11.97
N VAL A 164 -4.18 -10.93 -12.99
CA VAL A 164 -4.90 -10.24 -14.08
C VAL A 164 -5.64 -11.25 -14.96
N GLY A 165 -4.99 -12.36 -15.29
CA GLY A 165 -5.57 -13.45 -16.07
C GLY A 165 -6.77 -14.09 -15.38
N ALA A 166 -6.68 -14.32 -14.05
CA ALA A 166 -7.79 -14.88 -13.27
C ALA A 166 -9.05 -14.00 -13.33
N LEU A 167 -8.89 -12.67 -13.26
CA LEU A 167 -10.01 -11.73 -13.39
C LEU A 167 -10.61 -11.74 -14.79
N LYS A 168 -9.78 -11.78 -15.85
CA LYS A 168 -10.22 -11.86 -17.25
C LYS A 168 -10.99 -13.15 -17.51
N GLU A 169 -10.45 -14.28 -17.04
CA GLU A 169 -11.08 -15.58 -17.19
C GLU A 169 -12.44 -15.65 -16.50
N ALA A 170 -12.52 -15.17 -15.24
CA ALA A 170 -13.78 -15.13 -14.50
C ALA A 170 -14.84 -14.27 -15.21
N ASN A 171 -14.46 -13.07 -15.70
CA ASN A 171 -15.36 -12.20 -16.45
C ASN A 171 -15.81 -12.84 -17.77
N HIS A 172 -14.88 -13.48 -18.50
CA HIS A 172 -15.22 -14.17 -19.75
C HIS A 172 -16.16 -15.35 -19.52
N ARG A 173 -15.91 -16.16 -18.49
CA ARG A 173 -16.70 -17.36 -18.17
C ARG A 173 -18.12 -17.05 -17.71
N THR A 174 -18.29 -16.01 -16.89
CA THR A 174 -19.57 -15.72 -16.23
C THR A 174 -20.38 -14.61 -16.89
N GLY A 175 -19.75 -13.78 -17.72
CA GLY A 175 -20.30 -12.53 -18.21
C GLY A 175 -20.49 -11.46 -17.14
N LEU A 176 -20.06 -11.73 -15.88
CA LEU A 176 -20.12 -10.82 -14.73
C LEU A 176 -18.73 -10.28 -14.40
N PRO A 177 -18.62 -9.19 -13.63
CA PRO A 177 -17.35 -8.74 -13.09
C PRO A 177 -16.67 -9.85 -12.26
N GLY A 178 -15.36 -10.07 -12.48
CA GLY A 178 -14.57 -11.01 -11.66
C GLY A 178 -14.52 -10.55 -10.19
N LEU A 179 -14.79 -11.44 -9.25
CA LEU A 179 -14.79 -11.11 -7.82
C LEU A 179 -13.40 -11.20 -7.22
N ILE A 180 -12.93 -10.11 -6.61
CA ILE A 180 -11.86 -10.06 -5.63
C ILE A 180 -12.50 -10.06 -4.25
N ALA A 181 -12.56 -11.21 -3.58
CA ALA A 181 -13.20 -11.32 -2.27
C ALA A 181 -12.24 -10.91 -1.15
N GLU A 182 -12.67 -9.99 -0.29
CA GLU A 182 -11.78 -9.38 0.70
C GLU A 182 -11.87 -10.05 2.07
N VAL A 183 -10.77 -10.62 2.52
CA VAL A 183 -10.57 -11.20 3.86
C VAL A 183 -10.21 -10.06 4.82
N LYS A 184 -11.22 -9.57 5.57
CA LYS A 184 -11.12 -8.39 6.42
C LYS A 184 -11.82 -8.58 7.76
N LYS A 185 -11.07 -8.44 8.85
CA LYS A 185 -11.61 -8.56 10.23
C LYS A 185 -12.32 -7.29 10.68
N ALA A 186 -11.73 -6.14 10.41
CA ALA A 186 -12.21 -4.85 10.89
C ALA A 186 -11.93 -3.73 9.88
N SER A 187 -12.57 -2.57 10.07
CA SER A 187 -12.24 -1.33 9.37
C SER A 187 -12.42 -0.12 10.28
N PRO A 188 -11.69 1.00 10.05
CA PRO A 188 -11.83 2.22 10.87
C PRO A 188 -13.26 2.76 10.90
N SER A 189 -14.00 2.66 9.79
CA SER A 189 -15.37 3.20 9.65
C SER A 189 -16.46 2.33 10.26
N ARG A 190 -16.22 1.02 10.47
CA ARG A 190 -17.26 0.04 10.89
C ARG A 190 -16.88 -0.75 12.13
N GLY A 191 -15.64 -0.62 12.63
CA GLY A 191 -15.13 -1.46 13.70
C GLY A 191 -14.94 -2.92 13.26
N ILE A 192 -15.17 -3.87 14.16
CA ILE A 192 -15.06 -5.31 13.89
C ILE A 192 -16.24 -5.74 13.00
N LEU A 193 -15.93 -6.39 11.89
CA LEU A 193 -16.91 -6.89 10.91
C LEU A 193 -17.25 -8.36 11.19
N ARG A 194 -16.27 -9.12 11.71
CA ARG A 194 -16.41 -10.54 12.04
C ARG A 194 -15.60 -10.88 13.30
N GLU A 195 -16.27 -11.32 14.35
CA GLU A 195 -15.63 -11.69 15.62
C GLU A 195 -14.89 -13.03 15.51
N ASP A 196 -15.55 -14.04 14.99
CA ASP A 196 -15.03 -15.39 14.70
C ASP A 196 -14.20 -15.41 13.41
N PHE A 197 -13.12 -14.63 13.39
CA PHE A 197 -12.31 -14.42 12.20
C PHE A 197 -11.21 -15.46 12.09
N ASP A 198 -11.38 -16.42 11.18
CA ASP A 198 -10.33 -17.29 10.67
C ASP A 198 -10.03 -16.93 9.20
N PRO A 199 -8.84 -16.39 8.88
CA PRO A 199 -8.54 -15.94 7.52
C PRO A 199 -8.48 -17.11 6.52
N VAL A 200 -8.10 -18.30 6.96
CA VAL A 200 -7.99 -19.48 6.08
C VAL A 200 -9.37 -20.04 5.76
N GLU A 201 -10.23 -20.21 6.78
CA GLU A 201 -11.60 -20.67 6.56
C GLU A 201 -12.38 -19.72 5.65
N ILE A 202 -12.24 -18.42 5.86
CA ILE A 202 -12.88 -17.39 5.02
C ILE A 202 -12.37 -17.47 3.58
N ALA A 203 -11.04 -17.58 3.40
CA ALA A 203 -10.42 -17.66 2.08
C ALA A 203 -10.88 -18.90 1.31
N LEU A 204 -10.92 -20.07 1.96
CA LEU A 204 -11.45 -21.31 1.37
C LEU A 204 -12.94 -21.20 1.02
N ALA A 205 -13.74 -20.56 1.87
CA ALA A 205 -15.15 -20.33 1.60
C ALA A 205 -15.35 -19.41 0.37
N TYR A 206 -14.51 -18.38 0.23
CA TYR A 206 -14.52 -17.49 -0.93
C TYR A 206 -14.08 -18.19 -2.23
N GLU A 207 -13.02 -18.96 -2.18
CA GLU A 207 -12.57 -19.78 -3.33
C GLU A 207 -13.68 -20.76 -3.75
N ASN A 208 -14.27 -21.49 -2.81
CA ASN A 208 -15.39 -22.39 -3.03
C ASN A 208 -16.68 -21.67 -3.43
N GLY A 209 -16.78 -20.38 -3.23
CA GLY A 209 -17.86 -19.50 -3.69
C GLY A 209 -17.66 -18.90 -5.08
N GLY A 210 -16.52 -19.20 -5.73
CA GLY A 210 -16.23 -18.75 -7.09
C GLY A 210 -15.50 -17.40 -7.18
N ALA A 211 -14.88 -16.93 -6.08
CA ALA A 211 -14.00 -15.77 -6.13
C ALA A 211 -12.86 -16.02 -7.14
N ALA A 212 -12.60 -15.05 -8.01
CA ALA A 212 -11.50 -15.12 -8.98
C ALA A 212 -10.14 -14.86 -8.30
N CYS A 213 -10.12 -13.92 -7.36
CA CYS A 213 -8.95 -13.54 -6.58
C CYS A 213 -9.38 -13.23 -5.14
N LEU A 214 -8.41 -13.17 -4.23
CA LEU A 214 -8.64 -12.75 -2.85
C LEU A 214 -7.86 -11.47 -2.54
N SER A 215 -8.44 -10.59 -1.74
CA SER A 215 -7.78 -9.43 -1.14
C SER A 215 -7.59 -9.69 0.34
N VAL A 216 -6.37 -9.57 0.85
CA VAL A 216 -6.07 -9.86 2.26
C VAL A 216 -5.55 -8.61 2.95
N LEU A 217 -6.29 -8.13 3.96
CA LEU A 217 -5.86 -6.98 4.77
C LEU A 217 -4.65 -7.37 5.61
N THR A 218 -3.59 -6.56 5.50
CA THR A 218 -2.33 -6.80 6.23
C THR A 218 -2.03 -5.72 7.26
N ASP A 219 -2.73 -4.58 7.26
CA ASP A 219 -2.60 -3.56 8.30
C ASP A 219 -3.14 -4.07 9.66
N GLU A 220 -2.26 -4.06 10.68
CA GLU A 220 -2.58 -4.62 12.00
C GLU A 220 -3.36 -3.62 12.87
N LYS A 221 -2.95 -2.37 12.88
CA LYS A 221 -3.49 -1.37 13.81
C LYS A 221 -4.95 -1.02 13.51
N PHE A 222 -5.25 -0.69 12.28
CA PHE A 222 -6.53 -0.10 11.88
C PHE A 222 -7.52 -1.13 11.33
N PHE A 223 -7.02 -2.21 10.72
CA PHE A 223 -7.85 -3.22 10.08
C PHE A 223 -7.81 -4.59 10.77
N LYS A 224 -6.99 -4.75 11.81
CA LYS A 224 -6.79 -6.03 12.51
C LYS A 224 -6.36 -7.16 11.55
N GLY A 225 -5.67 -6.77 10.46
CA GLY A 225 -5.06 -7.67 9.50
C GLY A 225 -3.68 -8.15 9.94
N SER A 226 -3.00 -8.91 9.08
CA SER A 226 -1.59 -9.29 9.27
C SER A 226 -1.01 -9.87 8.00
N PHE A 227 0.27 -9.68 7.75
CA PHE A 227 1.03 -10.44 6.75
C PHE A 227 1.05 -11.94 7.03
N SER A 228 0.89 -12.33 8.31
CA SER A 228 0.74 -13.75 8.69
C SER A 228 -0.56 -14.35 8.14
N ASN A 229 -1.64 -13.58 8.02
CA ASN A 229 -2.88 -14.05 7.41
C ASN A 229 -2.67 -14.37 5.92
N LEU A 230 -1.95 -13.50 5.19
CA LEU A 230 -1.61 -13.70 3.79
C LEU A 230 -0.80 -15.00 3.60
N GLU A 231 0.23 -15.18 4.43
CA GLU A 231 1.08 -16.37 4.43
C GLU A 231 0.31 -17.64 4.78
N ALA A 232 -0.56 -17.58 5.80
CA ALA A 232 -1.39 -18.72 6.23
C ALA A 232 -2.35 -19.17 5.13
N ILE A 233 -3.02 -18.23 4.45
CA ILE A 233 -3.92 -18.52 3.31
C ILE A 233 -3.13 -19.19 2.18
N ARG A 234 -1.94 -18.69 1.86
CA ARG A 234 -1.07 -19.27 0.84
C ARG A 234 -0.67 -20.70 1.20
N ASN A 235 -0.24 -20.92 2.44
CA ASN A 235 0.22 -22.23 2.94
C ASN A 235 -0.91 -23.24 3.11
N ALA A 236 -2.14 -22.79 3.27
CA ALA A 236 -3.32 -23.66 3.29
C ALA A 236 -3.71 -24.22 1.91
N GLY A 237 -2.98 -23.82 0.85
CA GLY A 237 -3.19 -24.36 -0.50
C GLY A 237 -4.30 -23.68 -1.29
N VAL A 238 -4.83 -22.55 -0.83
CA VAL A 238 -5.78 -21.71 -1.60
C VAL A 238 -5.18 -21.36 -2.96
N GLN A 239 -5.90 -21.63 -4.04
CA GLN A 239 -5.42 -21.46 -5.41
C GLN A 239 -5.68 -20.05 -5.98
N CYS A 240 -6.68 -19.34 -5.48
CA CYS A 240 -6.92 -17.95 -5.88
C CYS A 240 -5.66 -17.09 -5.79
N PRO A 241 -5.34 -16.25 -6.77
CA PRO A 241 -4.32 -15.22 -6.64
C PRO A 241 -4.63 -14.26 -5.49
N LEU A 242 -3.59 -13.82 -4.75
CA LEU A 242 -3.72 -13.02 -3.53
C LEU A 242 -3.24 -11.59 -3.74
N LEU A 243 -4.11 -10.62 -3.47
CA LEU A 243 -3.78 -9.20 -3.34
C LEU A 243 -3.40 -8.88 -1.90
N CYS A 244 -2.19 -8.38 -1.68
CA CYS A 244 -1.81 -7.73 -0.41
C CYS A 244 -2.48 -6.36 -0.33
N LYS A 245 -3.53 -6.23 0.48
CA LYS A 245 -4.27 -4.98 0.71
C LYS A 245 -3.62 -4.24 1.87
N GLU A 246 -2.68 -3.36 1.53
CA GLU A 246 -1.80 -2.64 2.46
C GLU A 246 -1.64 -1.18 2.02
N PHE A 247 -1.31 -0.30 2.95
CA PHE A 247 -0.87 1.07 2.65
C PHE A 247 0.62 1.05 2.30
N ILE A 248 0.91 0.87 1.02
CA ILE A 248 2.29 0.81 0.53
C ILE A 248 2.82 2.22 0.36
N ILE A 249 3.88 2.54 1.09
CA ILE A 249 4.59 3.82 1.08
C ILE A 249 6.09 3.67 0.80
N ASP A 250 6.59 2.44 0.80
CA ASP A 250 8.00 2.11 0.59
C ASP A 250 8.12 0.83 -0.24
N ALA A 251 9.05 0.82 -1.18
CA ALA A 251 9.31 -0.34 -2.04
C ALA A 251 9.63 -1.63 -1.27
N TRP A 252 10.22 -1.51 -0.07
CA TRP A 252 10.48 -2.65 0.81
C TRP A 252 9.23 -3.49 1.08
N GLN A 253 8.06 -2.84 1.24
CA GLN A 253 6.78 -3.54 1.48
C GLN A 253 6.40 -4.45 0.31
N ILE A 254 6.73 -4.08 -0.94
CA ILE A 254 6.44 -4.88 -2.13
C ILE A 254 7.26 -6.18 -2.11
N TYR A 255 8.56 -6.09 -1.77
CA TYR A 255 9.39 -7.28 -1.58
C TYR A 255 8.87 -8.16 -0.44
N TYR A 256 8.47 -7.53 0.67
CA TYR A 256 7.91 -8.24 1.81
C TYR A 256 6.60 -8.95 1.49
N ALA A 257 5.66 -8.27 0.84
CA ALA A 257 4.41 -8.87 0.36
C ALA A 257 4.66 -10.07 -0.56
N ARG A 258 5.64 -9.94 -1.48
CA ARG A 258 5.99 -11.01 -2.41
C ARG A 258 6.48 -12.27 -1.68
N ILE A 259 7.38 -12.17 -0.71
CA ILE A 259 7.85 -13.34 0.05
C ILE A 259 6.76 -13.93 0.97
N LYS A 260 5.76 -13.12 1.36
CA LYS A 260 4.59 -13.58 2.10
C LYS A 260 3.51 -14.22 1.22
N GLY A 261 3.75 -14.32 -0.08
CA GLY A 261 2.90 -15.06 -1.01
C GLY A 261 1.88 -14.21 -1.77
N ALA A 262 2.04 -12.89 -1.81
CA ALA A 262 1.23 -12.03 -2.67
C ALA A 262 1.50 -12.29 -4.16
N ASP A 263 0.46 -12.14 -4.98
CA ASP A 263 0.47 -12.13 -6.44
C ASP A 263 0.18 -10.73 -6.99
N ALA A 264 -0.39 -9.87 -6.15
CA ALA A 264 -0.66 -8.46 -6.45
C ALA A 264 -0.49 -7.61 -5.19
N VAL A 265 -0.27 -6.31 -5.39
CA VAL A 265 -0.23 -5.31 -4.32
C VAL A 265 -1.10 -4.11 -4.67
N LEU A 266 -1.53 -3.36 -3.65
CA LEU A 266 -2.27 -2.12 -3.77
C LEU A 266 -1.31 -0.93 -3.79
N LEU A 267 -1.51 -0.01 -4.75
CA LEU A 267 -0.84 1.29 -4.77
C LEU A 267 -1.92 2.38 -4.82
N ILE A 268 -1.90 3.32 -3.87
CA ILE A 268 -2.96 4.32 -3.69
C ILE A 268 -2.52 5.66 -4.26
N ALA A 269 -3.19 6.15 -5.30
CA ALA A 269 -2.84 7.40 -5.98
C ALA A 269 -3.02 8.64 -5.07
N ALA A 270 -3.96 8.61 -4.12
CA ALA A 270 -4.13 9.65 -3.11
C ALA A 270 -2.91 9.81 -2.18
N VAL A 271 -2.05 8.79 -2.08
CA VAL A 271 -0.91 8.73 -1.16
C VAL A 271 0.43 8.87 -1.89
N LEU A 272 0.52 8.31 -3.10
CA LEU A 272 1.78 8.16 -3.84
C LEU A 272 1.90 9.19 -4.98
N PRO A 273 3.01 9.94 -5.05
CA PRO A 273 3.37 10.72 -6.24
C PRO A 273 3.58 9.83 -7.48
N ASP A 274 3.49 10.43 -8.66
CA ASP A 274 3.62 9.70 -9.94
C ASP A 274 4.95 8.98 -10.09
N LEU A 275 6.04 9.57 -9.59
CA LEU A 275 7.36 8.92 -9.59
C LEU A 275 7.37 7.66 -8.73
N ASP A 276 6.76 7.73 -7.54
CA ASP A 276 6.64 6.57 -6.65
C ASP A 276 5.80 5.47 -7.30
N ILE A 277 4.66 5.83 -7.90
CA ILE A 277 3.80 4.88 -8.60
C ILE A 277 4.58 4.20 -9.74
N LYS A 278 5.26 4.98 -10.61
CA LYS A 278 6.08 4.45 -11.71
C LYS A 278 7.17 3.51 -11.22
N TYR A 279 7.87 3.92 -10.16
CA TYR A 279 8.94 3.13 -9.57
C TYR A 279 8.43 1.84 -8.95
N MET A 280 7.38 1.92 -8.13
CA MET A 280 6.78 0.76 -7.46
C MET A 280 6.13 -0.22 -8.44
N THR A 281 5.46 0.28 -9.49
CA THR A 281 4.91 -0.55 -10.57
C THR A 281 6.01 -1.30 -11.32
N LYS A 282 7.15 -0.66 -11.56
CA LYS A 282 8.31 -1.33 -12.16
C LYS A 282 8.84 -2.45 -11.25
N ILE A 283 8.93 -2.22 -9.95
CA ILE A 283 9.31 -3.26 -8.97
C ILE A 283 8.30 -4.41 -8.98
N CYS A 284 7.00 -4.10 -8.94
CA CYS A 284 5.97 -5.14 -9.04
C CYS A 284 6.19 -6.03 -10.24
N LYS A 285 6.38 -5.44 -11.42
CA LYS A 285 6.63 -6.16 -12.67
C LYS A 285 7.90 -7.02 -12.60
N MET A 286 9.00 -6.51 -12.02
CA MET A 286 10.24 -7.27 -11.82
C MET A 286 10.05 -8.49 -10.91
N LEU A 287 9.14 -8.39 -9.94
CA LEU A 287 8.84 -9.45 -8.97
C LEU A 287 7.71 -10.38 -9.43
N GLY A 288 7.16 -10.17 -10.62
CA GLY A 288 6.02 -10.93 -11.17
C GLY A 288 4.69 -10.60 -10.47
N LEU A 289 4.59 -9.45 -9.79
CA LEU A 289 3.37 -9.00 -9.12
C LEU A 289 2.53 -8.11 -10.03
N ALA A 290 1.20 -8.25 -9.98
CA ALA A 290 0.30 -7.23 -10.48
C ALA A 290 0.23 -6.03 -9.52
N ALA A 291 -0.05 -4.83 -10.05
CA ALA A 291 -0.29 -3.63 -9.25
C ALA A 291 -1.71 -3.14 -9.48
N LEU A 292 -2.52 -3.10 -8.41
CA LEU A 292 -3.84 -2.48 -8.42
C LEU A 292 -3.68 -1.01 -8.02
N LEU A 293 -3.93 -0.09 -8.97
CA LEU A 293 -3.81 1.36 -8.76
C LEU A 293 -5.16 1.90 -8.30
N GLU A 294 -5.29 2.23 -6.99
CA GLU A 294 -6.52 2.76 -6.42
C GLU A 294 -6.62 4.27 -6.65
N VAL A 295 -7.79 4.71 -7.18
CA VAL A 295 -8.13 6.11 -7.44
C VAL A 295 -9.50 6.45 -6.87
N HIS A 296 -9.69 7.73 -6.49
CA HIS A 296 -10.91 8.22 -5.86
C HIS A 296 -11.59 9.34 -6.66
N ASP A 297 -10.83 10.08 -7.45
CA ASP A 297 -11.32 11.23 -8.20
C ASP A 297 -10.73 11.32 -9.61
N GLU A 298 -11.20 12.29 -10.37
CA GLU A 298 -10.80 12.52 -11.75
C GLU A 298 -9.31 12.85 -11.89
N ARG A 299 -8.76 13.60 -10.94
CA ARG A 299 -7.36 14.01 -10.96
C ARG A 299 -6.43 12.82 -10.74
N GLU A 300 -6.75 11.97 -9.80
CA GLU A 300 -6.00 10.73 -9.55
C GLU A 300 -6.10 9.80 -10.77
N MET A 301 -7.29 9.67 -11.36
CA MET A 301 -7.51 8.88 -12.58
C MET A 301 -6.65 9.39 -13.74
N ASP A 302 -6.64 10.71 -13.99
CA ASP A 302 -5.85 11.31 -15.07
C ASP A 302 -4.35 11.10 -14.87
N ARG A 303 -3.86 11.21 -13.64
CA ARG A 303 -2.46 10.91 -13.27
C ARG A 303 -2.10 9.46 -13.58
N VAL A 304 -2.92 8.51 -13.13
CA VAL A 304 -2.69 7.08 -13.32
C VAL A 304 -2.75 6.70 -14.81
N LEU A 305 -3.69 7.24 -15.56
CA LEU A 305 -3.80 7.01 -17.02
C LEU A 305 -2.59 7.55 -17.81
N GLY A 306 -1.87 8.54 -17.27
CA GLY A 306 -0.61 9.06 -17.80
C GLY A 306 0.61 8.16 -17.55
N ILE A 307 0.46 7.09 -16.78
CA ILE A 307 1.54 6.14 -16.49
C ILE A 307 1.44 4.95 -17.46
N GLU A 308 2.59 4.58 -18.03
CA GLU A 308 2.65 3.42 -18.94
C GLU A 308 2.66 2.08 -18.18
N GLY A 309 2.08 1.06 -18.82
CA GLY A 309 2.12 -0.32 -18.33
C GLY A 309 1.18 -0.61 -17.15
N ILE A 310 0.19 0.23 -16.90
CA ILE A 310 -0.89 -0.02 -15.95
C ILE A 310 -1.88 -1.02 -16.56
N GLU A 311 -2.21 -2.07 -15.81
CA GLU A 311 -3.13 -3.13 -16.21
C GLU A 311 -4.42 -3.14 -15.38
N LEU A 312 -4.37 -2.67 -14.13
CA LEU A 312 -5.48 -2.64 -13.18
C LEU A 312 -5.65 -1.26 -12.58
N ILE A 313 -6.87 -0.73 -12.60
CA ILE A 313 -7.27 0.48 -11.90
C ILE A 313 -8.45 0.15 -10.97
N GLY A 314 -8.31 0.43 -9.68
CA GLY A 314 -9.37 0.33 -8.69
C GLY A 314 -10.06 1.69 -8.51
N ILE A 315 -11.36 1.77 -8.76
CA ILE A 315 -12.15 2.95 -8.41
C ILE A 315 -12.76 2.72 -7.04
N ASN A 316 -12.23 3.41 -6.03
CA ASN A 316 -12.77 3.32 -4.69
C ASN A 316 -13.88 4.36 -4.49
N ASN A 317 -15.11 3.87 -4.39
CA ASN A 317 -16.31 4.69 -4.18
C ASN A 317 -16.42 5.26 -2.76
N ARG A 318 -15.47 4.96 -1.88
CA ARG A 318 -15.40 5.51 -0.52
C ARG A 318 -14.42 6.67 -0.47
N ASN A 319 -14.90 7.83 -0.04
CA ASN A 319 -14.02 8.94 0.31
C ASN A 319 -13.19 8.56 1.55
N LEU A 320 -11.85 8.61 1.45
CA LEU A 320 -10.96 8.20 2.53
C LEU A 320 -10.86 9.21 3.68
N GLU A 321 -11.35 10.45 3.49
CA GLU A 321 -11.37 11.50 4.51
C GLU A 321 -12.67 11.50 5.31
N THR A 322 -13.84 11.36 4.63
CA THR A 322 -15.18 11.44 5.24
C THR A 322 -15.84 10.09 5.47
N PHE A 323 -15.34 9.03 4.83
CA PHE A 323 -15.93 7.69 4.75
C PHE A 323 -17.27 7.58 4.02
N ASP A 324 -17.74 8.65 3.41
CA ASP A 324 -18.92 8.60 2.55
C ASP A 324 -18.71 7.67 1.37
N VAL A 325 -19.77 6.97 0.97
CA VAL A 325 -19.73 6.01 -0.14
C VAL A 325 -20.74 6.43 -1.19
N ASP A 326 -20.27 6.60 -2.44
CA ASP A 326 -21.08 6.94 -3.59
C ASP A 326 -20.66 6.10 -4.81
N ILE A 327 -21.45 5.08 -5.16
CA ILE A 327 -21.17 4.20 -6.30
C ILE A 327 -21.29 4.91 -7.65
N SER A 328 -21.97 6.08 -7.70
CA SER A 328 -22.05 6.89 -8.92
C SER A 328 -20.69 7.44 -9.36
N ASN A 329 -19.73 7.53 -8.43
CA ASN A 329 -18.36 7.92 -8.72
C ASN A 329 -17.71 7.02 -9.78
N THR A 330 -17.98 5.70 -9.74
CA THR A 330 -17.49 4.76 -10.76
C THR A 330 -17.94 5.18 -12.16
N ARG A 331 -19.21 5.48 -12.36
CA ARG A 331 -19.75 5.91 -13.67
C ARG A 331 -19.14 7.24 -14.09
N LYS A 332 -19.08 8.21 -13.18
CA LYS A 332 -18.49 9.53 -13.43
C LYS A 332 -17.04 9.43 -13.92
N LEU A 333 -16.22 8.59 -13.31
CA LEU A 333 -14.80 8.44 -13.68
C LEU A 333 -14.59 7.70 -15.01
N LEU A 334 -15.56 6.87 -15.42
CA LEU A 334 -15.50 6.09 -16.67
C LEU A 334 -16.18 6.77 -17.85
N GLU A 335 -16.87 7.89 -17.64
CA GLU A 335 -17.53 8.62 -18.74
C GLU A 335 -16.50 9.29 -19.69
N GLY A 336 -16.90 9.35 -20.98
CA GLY A 336 -16.17 10.12 -22.00
C GLY A 336 -14.79 9.58 -22.37
N ALA A 337 -13.82 10.48 -22.48
CA ALA A 337 -12.48 10.16 -23.00
C ALA A 337 -11.69 9.18 -22.10
N ARG A 338 -11.91 9.23 -20.77
CA ARG A 338 -11.23 8.33 -19.82
C ARG A 338 -11.62 6.88 -20.05
N GLY A 339 -12.92 6.57 -20.13
CA GLY A 339 -13.42 5.22 -20.42
C GLY A 339 -12.95 4.69 -21.76
N GLN A 340 -12.93 5.56 -22.80
CA GLN A 340 -12.39 5.19 -24.11
C GLN A 340 -10.89 4.83 -24.05
N LEU A 341 -10.09 5.64 -23.35
CA LEU A 341 -8.66 5.39 -23.19
C LEU A 341 -8.39 4.11 -22.40
N ILE A 342 -9.15 3.84 -21.33
CA ILE A 342 -9.09 2.61 -20.53
C ILE A 342 -9.37 1.39 -21.42
N SER A 343 -10.44 1.47 -22.22
CA SER A 343 -10.80 0.40 -23.17
C SER A 343 -9.72 0.17 -24.23
N GLN A 344 -9.18 1.24 -24.84
CA GLN A 344 -8.11 1.16 -25.83
C GLN A 344 -6.83 0.55 -25.27
N LYS A 345 -6.48 0.87 -24.03
CA LYS A 345 -5.29 0.31 -23.34
C LYS A 345 -5.53 -1.10 -22.80
N GLY A 346 -6.76 -1.61 -22.84
CA GLY A 346 -7.11 -2.92 -22.28
C GLY A 346 -6.97 -3.01 -20.75
N ILE A 347 -7.10 -1.86 -20.06
CA ILE A 347 -7.00 -1.78 -18.59
C ILE A 347 -8.28 -2.38 -17.98
N ILE A 348 -8.12 -3.22 -16.96
CA ILE A 348 -9.23 -3.75 -16.18
C ILE A 348 -9.57 -2.74 -15.08
N VAL A 349 -10.84 -2.33 -15.05
CA VAL A 349 -11.36 -1.51 -13.94
C VAL A 349 -11.97 -2.40 -12.89
N VAL A 350 -11.59 -2.16 -11.63
CA VAL A 350 -12.10 -2.80 -10.43
C VAL A 350 -12.96 -1.78 -9.67
N GLY A 351 -14.24 -2.08 -9.46
CA GLY A 351 -15.11 -1.27 -8.59
C GLY A 351 -14.92 -1.68 -7.13
N GLU A 352 -14.65 -0.71 -6.25
CA GLU A 352 -14.39 -0.95 -4.83
C GLU A 352 -15.35 -0.12 -3.95
N SER A 353 -15.76 -0.68 -2.83
CA SER A 353 -16.66 -0.10 -1.84
C SER A 353 -18.10 0.15 -2.35
N GLY A 354 -19.06 0.00 -1.44
CA GLY A 354 -20.47 0.32 -1.72
C GLY A 354 -21.26 -0.74 -2.48
N LEU A 355 -20.72 -1.95 -2.64
CA LEU A 355 -21.33 -3.03 -3.39
C LEU A 355 -21.96 -4.05 -2.43
N PHE A 356 -23.30 -4.08 -2.36
CA PHE A 356 -24.05 -4.91 -1.40
C PHE A 356 -25.09 -5.80 -2.08
N THR A 357 -25.57 -5.43 -3.27
CA THR A 357 -26.70 -6.06 -3.96
C THR A 357 -26.36 -6.40 -5.40
N PRO A 358 -27.13 -7.30 -6.05
CA PRO A 358 -26.98 -7.56 -7.49
C PRO A 358 -27.18 -6.30 -8.35
N ASP A 359 -28.03 -5.37 -7.91
CA ASP A 359 -28.26 -4.11 -8.63
C ASP A 359 -27.03 -3.20 -8.58
N ASP A 360 -26.30 -3.17 -7.47
CA ASP A 360 -25.02 -2.44 -7.38
C ASP A 360 -23.98 -3.03 -8.34
N ILE A 361 -23.93 -4.37 -8.44
CA ILE A 361 -23.01 -5.05 -9.38
C ILE A 361 -23.39 -4.73 -10.83
N ALA A 362 -24.69 -4.80 -11.16
CA ALA A 362 -25.19 -4.46 -12.50
C ALA A 362 -24.85 -3.00 -12.85
N TYR A 363 -25.08 -2.07 -11.91
CA TYR A 363 -24.81 -0.65 -12.08
C TYR A 363 -23.36 -0.35 -12.45
N VAL A 364 -22.38 -0.93 -11.70
CA VAL A 364 -20.96 -0.71 -12.01
C VAL A 364 -20.52 -1.47 -13.27
N GLN A 365 -21.11 -2.63 -13.55
CA GLN A 365 -20.86 -3.39 -14.78
C GLN A 365 -21.30 -2.61 -16.02
N GLU A 366 -22.47 -1.99 -15.99
CA GLU A 366 -22.95 -1.12 -17.07
C GLU A 366 -22.02 0.08 -17.33
N ALA A 367 -21.39 0.61 -16.29
CA ALA A 367 -20.37 1.65 -16.41
C ALA A 367 -19.06 1.17 -17.06
N GLY A 368 -18.85 -0.15 -17.23
CA GLY A 368 -17.68 -0.74 -17.87
C GLY A 368 -16.70 -1.46 -16.92
N VAL A 369 -17.07 -1.63 -15.65
CA VAL A 369 -16.28 -2.36 -14.65
C VAL A 369 -16.21 -3.85 -15.03
N LYS A 370 -15.00 -4.44 -14.98
CA LYS A 370 -14.73 -5.84 -15.32
C LYS A 370 -14.39 -6.71 -14.11
N ALA A 371 -14.12 -6.08 -12.97
CA ALA A 371 -13.90 -6.77 -11.70
C ALA A 371 -14.44 -5.94 -10.55
N VAL A 372 -14.75 -6.58 -9.42
CA VAL A 372 -15.22 -5.90 -8.20
C VAL A 372 -14.45 -6.42 -6.98
N LEU A 373 -14.08 -5.51 -6.09
CA LEU A 373 -13.45 -5.84 -4.80
C LEU A 373 -14.48 -5.63 -3.69
N VAL A 374 -14.87 -6.72 -3.04
CA VAL A 374 -15.97 -6.73 -2.07
C VAL A 374 -15.54 -7.43 -0.78
N GLY A 375 -15.81 -6.80 0.35
CA GLY A 375 -15.50 -7.33 1.68
C GLY A 375 -16.69 -7.30 2.61
N GLU A 376 -17.19 -6.12 2.96
CA GLU A 376 -18.16 -5.92 4.04
C GLU A 376 -19.43 -6.76 3.88
N SER A 377 -20.02 -6.78 2.69
CA SER A 377 -21.29 -7.47 2.43
C SER A 377 -21.18 -9.00 2.49
N ILE A 378 -20.00 -9.55 2.19
CA ILE A 378 -19.79 -11.00 2.15
C ILE A 378 -19.16 -11.55 3.45
N VAL A 379 -18.20 -10.81 4.07
CA VAL A 379 -17.51 -11.29 5.29
C VAL A 379 -18.43 -11.33 6.50
N LYS A 380 -19.45 -10.48 6.55
CA LYS A 380 -20.46 -10.44 7.63
C LYS A 380 -21.43 -11.62 7.60
N GLN A 381 -21.54 -12.32 6.47
CA GLN A 381 -22.44 -13.46 6.37
C GLN A 381 -21.91 -14.62 7.20
N LYS A 382 -22.83 -15.36 7.81
CA LYS A 382 -22.46 -16.56 8.60
C LYS A 382 -21.69 -17.55 7.72
N ASP A 383 -22.17 -17.75 6.51
CA ASP A 383 -21.49 -18.50 5.45
C ASP A 383 -21.05 -17.52 4.36
N PRO A 384 -19.74 -17.20 4.22
CA PRO A 384 -19.23 -16.28 3.22
C PRO A 384 -19.51 -16.72 1.77
N ARG A 385 -19.60 -18.02 1.51
CA ARG A 385 -19.96 -18.55 0.20
C ARG A 385 -21.37 -18.14 -0.22
N LEU A 386 -22.34 -18.25 0.68
CA LEU A 386 -23.71 -17.77 0.44
C LEU A 386 -23.75 -16.25 0.28
N GLY A 387 -22.85 -15.52 0.95
CA GLY A 387 -22.67 -14.08 0.75
C GLY A 387 -22.34 -13.73 -0.69
N ILE A 388 -21.50 -14.51 -1.34
CA ILE A 388 -21.14 -14.31 -2.76
C ILE A 388 -22.34 -14.55 -3.66
N SER A 389 -23.05 -15.66 -3.50
CA SER A 389 -24.25 -15.94 -4.30
C SER A 389 -25.33 -14.87 -4.12
N GLY A 390 -25.49 -14.35 -2.88
CA GLY A 390 -26.41 -13.24 -2.59
C GLY A 390 -26.01 -11.95 -3.29
N LEU A 391 -24.72 -11.62 -3.31
CA LEU A 391 -24.18 -10.42 -3.96
C LEU A 391 -24.41 -10.42 -5.48
N PHE A 392 -24.29 -11.57 -6.15
CA PHE A 392 -24.46 -11.69 -7.59
C PHE A 392 -25.87 -12.14 -8.00
N GLY A 393 -26.75 -12.46 -7.04
CA GLY A 393 -28.09 -12.98 -7.30
C GLY A 393 -28.11 -14.38 -7.93
N LYS A 394 -26.95 -15.02 -8.08
CA LYS A 394 -26.77 -16.37 -8.64
C LYS A 394 -25.45 -16.99 -8.19
N ASP A 395 -25.32 -18.29 -8.38
CA ASP A 395 -24.04 -19.01 -8.20
C ASP A 395 -23.09 -18.67 -9.37
N ILE A 396 -21.92 -18.11 -9.07
CA ILE A 396 -20.90 -17.72 -10.07
C ILE A 396 -19.88 -18.83 -10.37
N LEU A 397 -19.96 -19.98 -9.71
CA LEU A 397 -19.17 -21.17 -10.06
C LEU A 397 -19.68 -21.85 -11.30
N VAL A 398 -20.99 -21.82 -11.51
CA VAL A 398 -21.65 -22.49 -12.63
C VAL A 398 -21.59 -21.57 -13.86
N SER A 399 -21.04 -22.08 -14.97
CA SER A 399 -21.14 -21.41 -16.27
C SER A 399 -22.61 -21.29 -16.66
N SER A 400 -23.08 -20.11 -16.97
CA SER A 400 -24.42 -19.87 -17.49
C SER A 400 -24.57 -20.37 -18.91
#